data_ca98d4050dd6c1fbed836d8a4b92584b
#
_entry.id   ca98d4050dd6c1fbed836d8a4b92584b
#
_cell.length_a   1.000
_cell.length_b   1.000
_cell.length_c   1.000
_cell.angle_alpha   90.00
_cell.angle_beta   90.00
_cell.angle_gamma   90.00
#
_symmetry.space_group_name_H-M   'P 1'
#
loop_
_entity.id
_entity.type
_entity.pdbx_description
1 polymer ?
#
loop_
_entity_poly.entity_id
_entity_poly.type
_entity_poly.pdbx_seq_one_letter_code
_entity_poly.pdbx_strand_id
1 'polypeptide(L)'
;MTSPVRPFALAALLLTGCVEQAPRYALASGEAGVFRSANPGRAIPISQIKGMDEHQLAATFGSPKLDRRDAATRTLRYHSDACTLFVYMTGDRAQYADAYDPLMRALPPDQCAGSVAAQKRNIG
;
A
#
# COMPACT_ATOMS: atom_id res chain seq x y z
N MET A 1 13.36 -27.30 69.93
CA MET A 1 14.05 -27.41 68.64
C MET A 1 13.28 -26.65 67.61
N THR A 2 13.77 -25.51 67.32
CA THR A 2 13.15 -24.62 66.33
C THR A 2 13.75 -24.92 64.95
N SER A 3 12.90 -25.42 64.05
CA SER A 3 13.29 -25.58 62.66
C SER A 3 13.47 -24.17 62.03
N PRO A 4 14.57 -23.87 61.38
CA PRO A 4 14.67 -22.65 60.69
C PRO A 4 13.71 -22.69 59.47
N VAL A 5 12.73 -21.82 59.50
CA VAL A 5 11.91 -21.56 58.38
C VAL A 5 12.78 -20.86 57.34
N ARG A 6 13.13 -21.56 56.29
CA ARG A 6 13.80 -20.94 55.14
C ARG A 6 12.80 -20.05 54.46
N PRO A 7 13.07 -18.78 54.29
CA PRO A 7 12.24 -17.98 53.42
C PRO A 7 12.48 -18.46 52.00
N PHE A 8 11.44 -19.05 51.46
CA PHE A 8 11.38 -19.22 50.01
C PHE A 8 11.40 -17.81 49.43
N ALA A 9 12.51 -17.44 48.89
CA ALA A 9 12.56 -16.29 48.00
C ALA A 9 11.71 -16.67 46.81
N LEU A 10 10.49 -16.15 46.76
CA LEU A 10 9.73 -16.11 45.52
C LEU A 10 10.53 -15.23 44.57
N ALA A 11 11.28 -15.88 43.70
CA ALA A 11 11.77 -15.21 42.53
C ALA A 11 10.53 -14.88 41.69
N ALA A 12 10.07 -13.66 41.80
CA ALA A 12 9.11 -13.12 40.87
C ALA A 12 9.80 -13.11 39.51
N LEU A 13 9.54 -14.13 38.72
CA LEU A 13 9.83 -14.10 37.31
C LEU A 13 8.96 -12.98 36.75
N LEU A 14 9.53 -11.81 36.65
CA LEU A 14 9.01 -10.77 35.80
C LEU A 14 9.13 -11.31 34.37
N LEU A 15 8.09 -12.00 33.95
CA LEU A 15 7.85 -12.19 32.54
C LEU A 15 7.60 -10.81 31.98
N THR A 16 8.69 -10.15 31.60
CA THR A 16 8.59 -9.03 30.68
C THR A 16 8.04 -9.64 29.41
N GLY A 17 6.71 -9.56 29.28
CA GLY A 17 6.07 -9.95 28.05
C GLY A 17 6.77 -9.21 26.93
N CYS A 18 7.32 -9.95 25.98
CA CYS A 18 7.69 -9.36 24.72
C CYS A 18 6.45 -8.67 24.20
N VAL A 19 6.42 -7.36 24.27
CA VAL A 19 5.45 -6.60 23.50
C VAL A 19 5.82 -6.87 22.05
N GLU A 20 5.12 -7.79 21.47
CA GLU A 20 5.22 -8.06 20.06
C GLU A 20 4.76 -6.81 19.33
N GLN A 21 5.74 -5.97 19.04
CA GLN A 21 5.45 -4.83 18.19
C GLN A 21 5.12 -5.37 16.82
N ALA A 22 3.89 -5.11 16.37
CA ALA A 22 3.51 -5.38 14.99
C ALA A 22 4.62 -4.92 14.05
N PRO A 23 4.96 -5.70 13.04
CA PRO A 23 6.05 -5.35 12.14
C PRO A 23 5.79 -3.98 11.54
N ARG A 24 6.60 -3.04 11.97
CA ARG A 24 6.54 -1.65 11.49
C ARG A 24 7.37 -1.50 10.21
N TYR A 25 7.18 -2.41 9.26
CA TYR A 25 7.93 -2.34 8.02
C TYR A 25 7.71 -1.02 7.29
N ALA A 26 6.50 -0.49 7.39
CA ALA A 26 6.20 0.84 6.87
C ALA A 26 6.90 1.96 7.64
N LEU A 27 7.32 1.69 8.90
CA LEU A 27 8.00 2.65 9.76
C LEU A 27 9.50 2.40 9.87
N ALA A 28 9.96 1.18 9.56
CA ALA A 28 11.38 0.85 9.61
C ALA A 28 12.18 1.54 8.49
N SER A 29 11.55 1.84 7.38
CA SER A 29 12.11 2.68 6.33
C SER A 29 11.88 4.17 6.62
N GLY A 30 11.30 4.48 7.74
CA GLY A 30 11.24 5.77 8.37
C GLY A 30 10.23 6.74 7.83
N GLU A 31 9.67 6.61 6.65
CA GLU A 31 8.85 7.69 6.14
C GLU A 31 7.78 7.19 5.18
N ALA A 32 6.53 7.51 5.52
CA ALA A 32 5.47 7.50 4.52
C ALA A 32 5.83 8.47 3.39
N GLY A 33 5.51 8.11 2.16
CA GLY A 33 5.67 8.98 1.02
C GLY A 33 4.81 10.23 1.17
N VAL A 34 5.24 11.31 0.54
CA VAL A 34 4.47 12.55 0.51
C VAL A 34 3.86 12.70 -0.88
N PHE A 35 2.54 12.75 -0.92
CA PHE A 35 1.82 13.00 -2.16
C PHE A 35 1.85 14.49 -2.48
N ARG A 36 2.51 14.84 -3.57
CA ARG A 36 2.57 16.22 -4.08
C ARG A 36 2.30 16.21 -5.58
N SER A 37 1.15 16.69 -5.96
CA SER A 37 0.76 16.80 -7.36
C SER A 37 0.31 18.21 -7.69
N ALA A 38 0.72 18.70 -8.86
CA ALA A 38 0.19 19.94 -9.43
C ALA A 38 -1.26 19.78 -9.88
N ASN A 39 -1.69 18.55 -10.12
CA ASN A 39 -3.05 18.21 -10.53
C ASN A 39 -3.50 16.93 -9.79
N PRO A 40 -3.84 17.06 -8.51
CA PRO A 40 -4.14 15.88 -7.69
C PRO A 40 -5.40 15.14 -8.12
N GLY A 41 -6.34 15.82 -8.76
CA GLY A 41 -7.60 15.22 -9.13
C GLY A 41 -8.45 14.83 -7.92
N ARG A 42 -9.52 14.13 -8.19
CA ARG A 42 -10.39 13.58 -7.17
C ARG A 42 -9.92 12.18 -6.80
N ALA A 43 -9.74 11.92 -5.52
CA ALA A 43 -9.35 10.60 -5.03
C ALA A 43 -10.30 9.50 -5.52
N ILE A 44 -9.74 8.37 -5.93
CA ILE A 44 -10.48 7.19 -6.37
C ILE A 44 -10.17 6.07 -5.40
N PRO A 45 -11.12 5.65 -4.56
CA PRO A 45 -10.88 4.59 -3.58
C PRO A 45 -10.64 3.24 -4.26
N ILE A 46 -9.87 2.38 -3.60
CA ILE A 46 -9.60 1.02 -4.09
C ILE A 46 -10.90 0.26 -4.34
N SER A 47 -11.92 0.47 -3.52
CA SER A 47 -13.23 -0.14 -3.69
C SER A 47 -13.87 0.16 -5.04
N GLN A 48 -13.56 1.31 -5.63
CA GLN A 48 -14.03 1.67 -6.96
C GLN A 48 -13.16 1.06 -8.06
N ILE A 49 -11.88 0.88 -7.81
CA ILE A 49 -10.95 0.23 -8.75
C ILE A 49 -11.21 -1.27 -8.81
N LYS A 50 -11.45 -1.87 -7.65
CA LYS A 50 -11.72 -3.31 -7.54
C LYS A 50 -12.91 -3.71 -8.39
N GLY A 51 -12.70 -4.71 -9.24
CA GLY A 51 -13.70 -5.19 -10.17
C GLY A 51 -13.71 -4.51 -11.53
N MET A 52 -12.91 -3.46 -11.74
CA MET A 52 -12.75 -2.87 -13.06
C MET A 52 -12.15 -3.86 -14.05
N ASP A 53 -12.69 -3.90 -15.25
CA ASP A 53 -12.08 -4.62 -16.37
C ASP A 53 -11.07 -3.74 -17.11
N GLU A 54 -10.43 -4.30 -18.12
CA GLU A 54 -9.42 -3.60 -18.91
C GLU A 54 -9.96 -2.33 -19.58
N HIS A 55 -11.19 -2.35 -20.08
CA HIS A 55 -11.82 -1.19 -20.69
C HIS A 55 -12.05 -0.06 -19.68
N GLN A 56 -12.53 -0.41 -18.50
CA GLN A 56 -12.78 0.55 -17.44
C GLN A 56 -11.47 1.16 -16.92
N LEU A 57 -10.42 0.34 -16.79
CA LEU A 57 -9.10 0.82 -16.42
C LEU A 57 -8.52 1.75 -17.48
N ALA A 58 -8.64 1.42 -18.75
CA ALA A 58 -8.19 2.26 -19.86
C ALA A 58 -8.96 3.58 -19.92
N ALA A 59 -10.28 3.52 -19.70
CA ALA A 59 -11.11 4.73 -19.68
C ALA A 59 -10.76 5.65 -18.51
N THR A 60 -10.37 5.10 -17.37
CA THR A 60 -10.07 5.85 -16.14
C THR A 60 -8.62 6.35 -16.11
N PHE A 61 -7.66 5.50 -16.43
CA PHE A 61 -6.22 5.76 -16.23
C PHE A 61 -5.43 5.90 -17.52
N GLY A 62 -6.02 5.58 -18.68
CA GLY A 62 -5.30 5.56 -19.94
C GLY A 62 -4.51 4.28 -20.16
N SER A 63 -3.50 4.35 -21.01
CA SER A 63 -2.65 3.21 -21.32
C SER A 63 -1.61 3.02 -20.22
N PRO A 64 -1.40 1.80 -19.72
CA PRO A 64 -0.38 1.53 -18.74
C PRO A 64 1.02 1.68 -19.36
N LYS A 65 1.99 2.08 -18.54
CA LYS A 65 3.41 2.14 -18.92
C LYS A 65 4.09 0.78 -18.83
N LEU A 66 3.52 -0.14 -18.09
CA LEU A 66 3.94 -1.52 -17.98
C LEU A 66 2.70 -2.40 -17.90
N ASP A 67 2.72 -3.48 -18.63
CA ASP A 67 1.72 -4.54 -18.59
C ASP A 67 2.46 -5.86 -18.47
N ARG A 68 2.47 -6.42 -17.29
CA ARG A 68 3.18 -7.67 -16.99
C ARG A 68 2.20 -8.75 -16.59
N ARG A 69 2.36 -9.91 -17.20
CA ARG A 69 1.56 -11.10 -16.89
C ARG A 69 2.43 -12.19 -16.27
N ASP A 70 2.05 -12.64 -15.10
CA ASP A 70 2.69 -13.74 -14.38
C ASP A 70 1.60 -14.74 -13.98
N ALA A 71 1.49 -15.86 -14.71
CA ALA A 71 0.45 -16.86 -14.51
C ALA A 71 -0.96 -16.21 -14.53
N ALA A 72 -1.73 -16.32 -13.44
CA ALA A 72 -3.07 -15.76 -13.35
C ALA A 72 -3.10 -14.27 -12.96
N THR A 73 -1.97 -13.68 -12.63
CA THR A 73 -1.87 -12.30 -12.17
C THR A 73 -1.32 -11.40 -13.27
N ARG A 74 -1.94 -10.25 -13.44
CA ARG A 74 -1.50 -9.20 -14.36
C ARG A 74 -1.28 -7.93 -13.57
N THR A 75 -0.12 -7.29 -13.76
CA THR A 75 0.24 -6.05 -13.11
C THR A 75 0.30 -4.94 -14.15
N LEU A 76 -0.47 -3.90 -13.93
CA LEU A 76 -0.46 -2.68 -14.75
C LEU A 76 0.17 -1.55 -13.96
N ARG A 77 1.04 -0.78 -14.60
CA ARG A 77 1.69 0.37 -13.99
C ARG A 77 1.31 1.65 -14.71
N TYR A 78 0.85 2.60 -13.94
CA TYR A 78 0.51 3.94 -14.40
C TYR A 78 1.34 4.98 -13.68
N HIS A 79 1.55 6.13 -14.30
CA HIS A 79 2.27 7.24 -13.72
C HIS A 79 1.46 8.52 -13.74
N SER A 80 1.68 9.34 -12.71
CA SER A 80 1.36 10.75 -12.72
C SER A 80 2.62 11.58 -12.42
N ASP A 81 2.48 12.90 -12.33
CA ASP A 81 3.56 13.78 -11.89
C ASP A 81 4.03 13.52 -10.45
N ALA A 82 3.17 12.89 -9.63
CA ALA A 82 3.38 12.72 -8.19
C ALA A 82 3.63 11.28 -7.76
N CYS A 83 3.29 10.30 -8.58
CA CYS A 83 3.24 8.93 -8.11
C CYS A 83 3.26 7.88 -9.22
N THR A 84 3.55 6.66 -8.80
CA THR A 84 3.38 5.45 -9.59
C THR A 84 2.26 4.64 -8.99
N LEU A 85 1.28 4.27 -9.81
CA LEU A 85 0.15 3.42 -9.43
C LEU A 85 0.31 2.04 -10.05
N PHE A 86 0.25 1.02 -9.21
CA PHE A 86 0.19 -0.38 -9.65
C PHE A 86 -1.20 -0.92 -9.44
N VAL A 87 -1.79 -1.48 -10.47
CA VAL A 87 -3.07 -2.18 -10.40
C VAL A 87 -2.82 -3.66 -10.66
N TYR A 88 -3.26 -4.49 -9.74
CA TYR A 88 -3.12 -5.94 -9.81
C TYR A 88 -4.45 -6.56 -10.22
N MET A 89 -4.41 -7.30 -11.32
CA MET A 89 -5.56 -8.00 -11.86
C MET A 89 -5.43 -9.51 -11.64
N THR A 90 -6.54 -10.14 -11.34
CA THR A 90 -6.68 -11.60 -11.40
C THR A 90 -7.74 -11.92 -12.44
N GLY A 91 -7.37 -12.72 -13.44
CA GLY A 91 -8.22 -12.89 -14.62
C GLY A 91 -8.37 -11.55 -15.35
N ASP A 92 -9.60 -11.12 -15.59
CA ASP A 92 -9.92 -9.89 -16.30
C ASP A 92 -10.40 -8.74 -15.39
N ARG A 93 -10.22 -8.87 -14.07
CA ARG A 93 -10.70 -7.89 -13.08
C ARG A 93 -9.60 -7.41 -12.16
N ALA A 94 -9.59 -6.10 -11.90
CA ALA A 94 -8.73 -5.51 -10.90
C ALA A 94 -9.12 -5.99 -9.50
N GLN A 95 -8.12 -6.35 -8.69
CA GLN A 95 -8.32 -6.83 -7.32
C GLN A 95 -7.78 -5.86 -6.28
N TYR A 96 -6.69 -5.17 -6.59
CA TYR A 96 -5.99 -4.33 -5.64
C TYR A 96 -5.16 -3.27 -6.38
N ALA A 97 -4.78 -2.23 -5.65
CA ALA A 97 -3.85 -1.22 -6.15
C ALA A 97 -2.90 -0.76 -5.05
N ASP A 98 -1.66 -0.50 -5.45
CA ASP A 98 -0.62 0.12 -4.62
C ASP A 98 -0.14 1.40 -5.26
N ALA A 99 0.39 2.30 -4.46
CA ALA A 99 0.99 3.52 -4.96
C ALA A 99 2.29 3.86 -4.24
N TYR A 100 3.18 4.49 -4.98
CA TYR A 100 4.49 4.91 -4.49
C TYR A 100 4.83 6.30 -5.01
N ASP A 101 5.56 7.07 -4.20
CA ASP A 101 6.11 8.34 -4.63
C ASP A 101 7.36 8.14 -5.52
N PRO A 102 7.95 9.20 -6.10
CA PRO A 102 9.15 9.05 -6.94
C PRO A 102 10.36 8.42 -6.24
N LEU A 103 10.41 8.44 -4.92
CA LEU A 103 11.44 7.80 -4.12
C LEU A 103 11.05 6.37 -3.68
N MET A 104 9.99 5.81 -4.24
CA MET A 104 9.45 4.49 -3.95
C MET A 104 8.98 4.31 -2.51
N ARG A 105 8.52 5.38 -1.87
CA ARG A 105 7.88 5.35 -0.56
C ARG A 105 6.37 5.18 -0.75
N ALA A 106 5.75 4.39 0.12
CA ALA A 106 4.33 4.06 0.02
C ALA A 106 3.45 5.31 0.15
N LEU A 107 2.46 5.41 -0.73
CA LEU A 107 1.44 6.44 -0.74
C LEU A 107 0.04 5.82 -0.62
N PRO A 108 -0.95 6.61 -0.14
CA PRO A 108 -2.35 6.19 -0.28
C PRO A 108 -2.70 6.00 -1.75
N PRO A 109 -3.14 4.80 -2.17
CA PRO A 109 -3.41 4.54 -3.59
C PRO A 109 -4.57 5.34 -4.15
N ASP A 110 -5.54 5.75 -3.33
CA ASP A 110 -6.68 6.55 -3.76
C ASP A 110 -6.27 7.94 -4.27
N GLN A 111 -5.34 8.59 -3.62
CA GLN A 111 -4.80 9.88 -4.07
C GLN A 111 -4.03 9.75 -5.37
N CYS A 112 -3.20 8.74 -5.46
CA CYS A 112 -2.44 8.46 -6.67
C CYS A 112 -3.36 8.14 -7.85
N ALA A 113 -4.37 7.32 -7.63
CA ALA A 113 -5.36 6.99 -8.66
C ALA A 113 -6.08 8.24 -9.17
N GLY A 114 -6.45 9.13 -8.27
CA GLY A 114 -7.05 10.42 -8.63
C GLY A 114 -6.15 11.28 -9.51
N SER A 115 -4.88 11.35 -9.15
CA SER A 115 -3.85 12.10 -9.89
C SER A 115 -3.62 11.50 -11.29
N VAL A 116 -3.49 10.20 -11.41
CA VAL A 116 -3.34 9.51 -12.70
C VAL A 116 -4.54 9.77 -13.60
N ALA A 117 -5.75 9.63 -13.07
CA ALA A 117 -6.97 9.88 -13.82
C ALA A 117 -7.09 11.34 -14.27
N ALA A 118 -6.75 12.29 -13.41
CA ALA A 118 -6.77 13.71 -13.74
C ALA A 118 -5.77 14.06 -14.85
N GLN A 119 -4.57 13.51 -14.76
CA GLN A 119 -3.52 13.76 -15.75
C GLN A 119 -3.87 13.16 -17.11
N LYS A 120 -4.50 11.99 -17.14
CA LYS A 120 -5.02 11.40 -18.38
C LYS A 120 -6.04 12.33 -19.06
N ARG A 121 -6.97 12.93 -18.29
CA ARG A 121 -7.98 13.85 -18.84
C ARG A 121 -7.36 15.11 -19.43
N ASN A 122 -6.24 15.56 -18.90
CA ASN A 122 -5.57 16.79 -19.36
C ASN A 122 -4.70 16.58 -20.59
N ILE A 123 -4.33 15.35 -20.90
CA ILE A 123 -3.50 14.98 -22.05
C ILE A 123 -4.39 14.54 -23.24
N GLY A 124 -5.59 14.07 -22.93
CA GLY A 124 -6.51 13.52 -23.95
C GLY A 124 -7.33 14.55 -24.69
#